data_8c9122dd9518751f53203006331fe73a
#
_entry.id   8c9122dd9518751f53203006331fe73a
#
_cell.length_a   1.000
_cell.length_b   1.000
_cell.length_c   1.000
_cell.angle_alpha   90.00
_cell.angle_beta   90.00
_cell.angle_gamma   90.00
#
_symmetry.space_group_name_H-M   'P 1'
#
loop_
_entity.id
_entity.type
_entity.pdbx_description
1 polymer ?
#
loop_
_entity_poly.entity_id
_entity_poly.type
_entity_poly.pdbx_seq_one_letter_code
_entity_poly.pdbx_strand_id
1 'polypeptide(L)'
;RKGLQPESYLCEKNLIEDNLIENIGMHYTNGMGLIVSFVAKTTIQYNEIRNGRYTGMQIGNHFGDRISVMRDNVIRRNNIHHVMQLHDDGGAIYTLSLQPGTRIKENWMHDFGRSEWADNFPVNGIFLDNNSGYIRVQDNVFTDLDTVDRIKEQCAGNATTRDNILDNNNSQNTEIKE
;
A
#
# COMPACT_ATOMS: atom_id res chain seq x y z
N ARG A 1 -18.95 17.02 17.61
CA ARG A 1 -17.59 16.55 17.33
C ARG A 1 -17.22 15.49 18.39
N LYS A 2 -17.63 14.25 18.20
CA LYS A 2 -17.10 13.13 18.99
C LYS A 2 -15.90 12.58 18.26
N GLY A 3 -14.69 12.64 18.85
CA GLY A 3 -13.74 11.57 18.70
C GLY A 3 -12.43 11.79 17.98
N LEU A 4 -11.86 12.98 17.91
CA LEU A 4 -10.40 13.03 17.76
C LEU A 4 -9.80 12.88 19.16
N GLN A 5 -9.09 11.79 19.38
CA GLN A 5 -8.29 11.63 20.60
C GLN A 5 -7.29 12.79 20.68
N PRO A 6 -7.00 13.31 21.86
CA PRO A 6 -5.96 14.32 22.02
C PRO A 6 -4.66 13.87 21.35
N GLU A 7 -3.90 14.80 20.76
CA GLU A 7 -2.64 14.50 20.08
C GLU A 7 -1.65 13.70 20.96
N SER A 8 -1.76 13.82 22.27
CA SER A 8 -0.96 13.06 23.24
C SER A 8 -1.18 11.54 23.22
N TYR A 9 -2.26 11.06 22.61
CA TYR A 9 -2.55 9.62 22.47
C TYR A 9 -2.33 9.09 21.04
N LEU A 10 -1.82 9.91 20.15
CA LEU A 10 -1.56 9.51 18.79
C LEU A 10 -0.28 8.69 18.71
N CYS A 11 -0.39 7.50 18.12
CA CYS A 11 0.77 6.73 17.74
C CYS A 11 1.43 7.39 16.53
N GLU A 12 2.55 8.05 16.72
CA GLU A 12 3.23 8.78 15.66
C GLU A 12 4.75 8.62 15.68
N LYS A 13 5.38 9.01 14.57
CA LYS A 13 6.84 9.01 14.40
C LYS A 13 7.48 7.63 14.57
N ASN A 14 6.75 6.57 14.22
CA ASN A 14 7.33 5.24 14.18
C ASN A 14 8.29 5.14 12.99
N LEU A 15 9.30 4.30 13.13
CA LEU A 15 10.22 3.93 12.07
C LEU A 15 10.20 2.41 11.93
N ILE A 16 9.93 1.93 10.72
CA ILE A 16 9.95 0.53 10.33
C ILE A 16 10.92 0.43 9.16
N GLU A 17 12.12 -0.06 9.42
CA GLU A 17 13.16 -0.09 8.39
C GLU A 17 14.06 -1.33 8.48
N ASP A 18 14.67 -1.67 7.35
CA ASP A 18 15.65 -2.74 7.22
C ASP A 18 15.16 -4.11 7.68
N ASN A 19 13.87 -4.41 7.48
CA ASN A 19 13.29 -5.70 7.84
C ASN A 19 13.12 -6.58 6.60
N LEU A 20 13.30 -7.87 6.78
CA LEU A 20 12.83 -8.91 5.87
C LEU A 20 11.52 -9.50 6.41
N ILE A 21 10.44 -9.37 5.65
CA ILE A 21 9.11 -9.92 5.94
C ILE A 21 8.77 -10.91 4.85
N GLU A 22 8.78 -12.19 5.16
CA GLU A 22 8.61 -13.23 4.15
C GLU A 22 7.71 -14.38 4.58
N ASN A 23 7.29 -15.21 3.61
CA ASN A 23 6.45 -16.37 3.82
C ASN A 23 5.11 -16.03 4.49
N ILE A 24 4.48 -14.99 3.96
CA ILE A 24 3.29 -14.36 4.52
C ILE A 24 2.05 -15.19 4.16
N GLY A 25 1.16 -15.40 5.13
CA GLY A 25 -0.12 -16.04 4.90
C GLY A 25 -0.02 -17.57 4.72
N MET A 26 1.02 -18.22 5.21
CA MET A 26 1.23 -19.66 5.03
C MET A 26 0.15 -20.51 5.71
N HIS A 27 -0.39 -20.07 6.83
CA HIS A 27 -1.48 -20.74 7.54
C HIS A 27 -2.82 -20.05 7.36
N TYR A 28 -2.83 -18.73 7.38
CA TYR A 28 -4.01 -17.89 7.14
C TYR A 28 -3.78 -17.08 5.87
N THR A 29 -4.32 -17.55 4.78
CA THR A 29 -3.96 -17.11 3.42
C THR A 29 -4.26 -15.64 3.13
N ASN A 30 -5.15 -15.00 3.90
CA ASN A 30 -5.45 -13.58 3.83
C ASN A 30 -4.54 -12.70 4.71
N GLY A 31 -3.49 -13.28 5.31
CA GLY A 31 -2.48 -12.54 6.05
C GLY A 31 -1.70 -11.58 5.13
N MET A 32 -1.53 -10.35 5.59
CA MET A 32 -0.75 -9.31 4.91
C MET A 32 0.63 -9.19 5.55
N GLY A 33 1.63 -8.78 4.77
CA GLY A 33 2.99 -8.64 5.28
C GLY A 33 3.12 -7.59 6.36
N LEU A 34 2.53 -6.43 6.13
CA LEU A 34 2.51 -5.33 7.08
C LEU A 34 1.16 -4.63 7.05
N ILE A 35 0.57 -4.39 8.21
CA ILE A 35 -0.65 -3.58 8.35
C ILE A 35 -0.32 -2.37 9.21
N VAL A 36 -0.55 -1.19 8.66
CA VAL A 36 -0.31 0.09 9.32
C VAL A 36 -1.60 0.90 9.37
N SER A 37 -2.11 1.11 10.59
CA SER A 37 -3.40 1.75 10.79
C SER A 37 -3.36 2.69 11.99
N PHE A 38 -4.12 3.78 11.89
CA PHE A 38 -4.29 4.76 12.98
C PHE A 38 -2.98 5.40 13.47
N VAL A 39 -2.02 5.60 12.58
CA VAL A 39 -0.72 6.23 12.86
C VAL A 39 -0.52 7.50 12.05
N ALA A 40 0.36 8.36 12.52
CA ALA A 40 0.80 9.55 11.78
C ALA A 40 2.32 9.69 11.76
N LYS A 41 2.84 10.40 10.76
CA LYS A 41 4.28 10.72 10.65
C LYS A 41 5.18 9.47 10.76
N THR A 42 4.66 8.32 10.38
CA THR A 42 5.37 7.04 10.41
C THR A 42 6.15 6.87 9.11
N THR A 43 7.39 6.42 9.22
CA THR A 43 8.24 6.11 8.08
C THR A 43 8.40 4.61 7.96
N ILE A 44 8.16 4.07 6.75
CA ILE A 44 8.35 2.67 6.39
C ILE A 44 9.30 2.64 5.21
N GLN A 45 10.52 2.15 5.43
CA GLN A 45 11.56 2.26 4.41
C GLN A 45 12.55 1.10 4.43
N TYR A 46 13.14 0.82 3.27
CA TYR A 46 14.20 -0.19 3.10
C TYR A 46 13.80 -1.59 3.57
N ASN A 47 12.51 -1.91 3.59
CA ASN A 47 12.06 -3.25 3.92
C ASN A 47 11.96 -4.09 2.64
N GLU A 48 12.28 -5.36 2.75
CA GLU A 48 11.96 -6.36 1.74
C GLU A 48 10.72 -7.16 2.21
N ILE A 49 9.68 -7.20 1.38
CA ILE A 49 8.42 -7.92 1.65
C ILE A 49 8.18 -8.88 0.51
N ARG A 50 8.14 -10.19 0.82
CA ARG A 50 8.07 -11.22 -0.23
C ARG A 50 7.35 -12.49 0.17
N ASN A 51 7.05 -13.30 -0.88
CA ASN A 51 6.41 -14.61 -0.73
C ASN A 51 5.11 -14.53 0.08
N GLY A 52 4.20 -13.66 -0.38
CA GLY A 52 2.91 -13.42 0.26
C GLY A 52 1.72 -13.94 -0.55
N ARG A 53 0.78 -14.59 0.10
CA ARG A 53 -0.43 -15.08 -0.58
C ARG A 53 -1.44 -13.99 -0.87
N TYR A 54 -1.33 -12.87 -0.19
CA TYR A 54 -2.17 -11.69 -0.35
C TYR A 54 -1.32 -10.42 -0.40
N THR A 55 -1.88 -9.29 0.01
CA THR A 55 -1.26 -7.96 -0.01
C THR A 55 0.08 -7.90 0.72
N GLY A 56 1.07 -7.26 0.08
CA GLY A 56 2.36 -7.02 0.71
C GLY A 56 2.25 -6.08 1.90
N MET A 57 1.64 -4.91 1.70
CA MET A 57 1.54 -3.88 2.72
C MET A 57 0.18 -3.18 2.63
N GLN A 58 -0.56 -3.10 3.74
CA GLN A 58 -1.78 -2.31 3.84
C GLN A 58 -1.55 -1.06 4.69
N ILE A 59 -1.91 0.11 4.15
CA ILE A 59 -1.80 1.41 4.81
C ILE A 59 -3.22 2.01 4.96
N GLY A 60 -3.72 2.02 6.17
CA GLY A 60 -5.10 2.40 6.47
C GLY A 60 -6.02 1.19 6.68
N ASN A 61 -7.20 1.41 7.22
CA ASN A 61 -8.16 0.32 7.47
C ASN A 61 -9.62 0.77 7.58
N HIS A 62 -9.99 1.91 7.04
CA HIS A 62 -11.33 2.44 7.22
C HIS A 62 -12.00 2.73 5.88
N PHE A 63 -13.20 2.22 5.68
CA PHE A 63 -14.00 2.39 4.46
C PHE A 63 -14.84 3.68 4.43
N GLY A 64 -14.69 4.59 5.36
CA GLY A 64 -15.48 5.81 5.43
C GLY A 64 -14.74 7.03 4.90
N ASP A 65 -15.51 8.07 4.56
CA ASP A 65 -15.02 9.36 4.08
C ASP A 65 -14.56 10.32 5.20
N ARG A 66 -14.40 9.81 6.40
CA ARG A 66 -13.96 10.60 7.55
C ARG A 66 -12.46 10.71 7.58
N ILE A 67 -11.97 11.90 7.85
CA ILE A 67 -10.56 12.11 8.16
C ILE A 67 -10.24 11.34 9.45
N SER A 68 -9.32 10.41 9.35
CA SER A 68 -8.78 9.66 10.48
C SER A 68 -7.53 10.39 11.02
N VAL A 69 -6.83 9.76 11.95
CA VAL A 69 -5.54 10.25 12.44
C VAL A 69 -4.40 10.00 11.43
N MET A 70 -4.66 9.19 10.41
CA MET A 70 -3.68 8.84 9.38
C MET A 70 -3.27 10.08 8.59
N ARG A 71 -2.02 10.49 8.71
CA ARG A 71 -1.46 11.62 7.97
C ARG A 71 0.06 11.61 7.97
N ASP A 72 0.64 12.28 7.00
CA ASP A 72 2.08 12.55 6.93
C ASP A 72 2.97 11.29 6.99
N ASN A 73 2.43 10.12 6.62
CA ASN A 73 3.21 8.89 6.60
C ASN A 73 4.08 8.85 5.33
N VAL A 74 5.24 8.21 5.42
CA VAL A 74 6.17 8.07 4.30
C VAL A 74 6.50 6.60 4.10
N ILE A 75 6.10 6.06 2.94
CA ILE A 75 6.39 4.70 2.50
C ILE A 75 7.37 4.79 1.35
N ARG A 76 8.64 4.42 1.57
CA ARG A 76 9.67 4.64 0.56
C ARG A 76 10.74 3.57 0.50
N ARG A 77 11.29 3.37 -0.70
CA ARG A 77 12.46 2.50 -0.91
C ARG A 77 12.30 1.10 -0.34
N ASN A 78 11.05 0.60 -0.35
CA ASN A 78 10.79 -0.78 -0.02
C ASN A 78 10.84 -1.62 -1.29
N ASN A 79 11.33 -2.84 -1.17
CA ASN A 79 11.33 -3.87 -2.20
C ASN A 79 10.18 -4.85 -1.92
N ILE A 80 9.17 -4.90 -2.78
CA ILE A 80 7.96 -5.72 -2.56
C ILE A 80 7.75 -6.62 -3.78
N HIS A 81 7.82 -7.93 -3.58
CA HIS A 81 7.75 -8.87 -4.69
C HIS A 81 7.19 -10.24 -4.30
N HIS A 82 6.77 -11.01 -5.30
CA HIS A 82 6.17 -12.33 -5.09
C HIS A 82 5.05 -12.30 -4.05
N VAL A 83 4.22 -11.26 -4.11
CA VAL A 83 2.99 -11.10 -3.31
C VAL A 83 1.75 -11.38 -4.18
N MET A 84 0.54 -11.35 -3.63
CA MET A 84 -0.72 -11.64 -4.34
C MET A 84 -0.75 -13.04 -4.99
N GLN A 85 -0.05 -14.00 -4.42
CA GLN A 85 0.11 -15.33 -5.02
C GLN A 85 -1.16 -16.19 -4.98
N LEU A 86 -2.18 -15.80 -4.26
CA LEU A 86 -3.42 -16.56 -4.13
C LEU A 86 -4.67 -15.69 -4.27
N HIS A 87 -4.76 -14.60 -3.53
CA HIS A 87 -5.94 -13.75 -3.48
C HIS A 87 -5.89 -12.59 -4.47
N ASP A 88 -7.03 -11.97 -4.68
CA ASP A 88 -7.20 -10.67 -5.35
C ASP A 88 -7.66 -9.59 -4.37
N ASP A 89 -8.22 -8.48 -4.86
CA ASP A 89 -8.64 -7.32 -4.07
C ASP A 89 -7.49 -6.74 -3.22
N GLY A 90 -6.35 -6.53 -3.86
CA GLY A 90 -5.15 -6.07 -3.17
C GLY A 90 -4.01 -5.68 -4.10
N GLY A 91 -2.81 -5.59 -3.54
CA GLY A 91 -1.61 -5.24 -4.28
C GLY A 91 -0.32 -5.34 -3.47
N ALA A 92 0.79 -4.93 -4.07
CA ALA A 92 2.01 -4.81 -3.30
C ALA A 92 1.83 -3.77 -2.17
N ILE A 93 1.21 -2.63 -2.49
CA ILE A 93 0.77 -1.64 -1.50
C ILE A 93 -0.73 -1.39 -1.71
N TYR A 94 -1.51 -1.57 -0.66
CA TYR A 94 -2.95 -1.35 -0.63
C TYR A 94 -3.29 -0.24 0.36
N THR A 95 -4.12 0.72 -0.04
CA THR A 95 -4.47 1.83 0.84
C THR A 95 -5.98 1.96 1.04
N LEU A 96 -6.35 2.48 2.18
CA LEU A 96 -7.71 2.82 2.56
C LEU A 96 -7.72 4.16 3.31
N SER A 97 -8.83 4.86 3.26
CA SER A 97 -9.11 6.10 3.99
C SER A 97 -8.34 7.35 3.55
N LEU A 98 -8.83 8.49 3.99
CA LEU A 98 -8.19 9.78 3.75
C LEU A 98 -6.90 9.90 4.58
N GLN A 99 -5.79 10.18 3.91
CA GLN A 99 -4.45 10.20 4.50
C GLN A 99 -3.67 11.47 4.08
N PRO A 100 -4.08 12.66 4.54
CA PRO A 100 -3.44 13.91 4.14
C PRO A 100 -1.92 13.90 4.36
N GLY A 101 -1.16 14.28 3.34
CA GLY A 101 0.28 14.37 3.40
C GLY A 101 1.04 13.04 3.34
N THR A 102 0.35 11.91 3.27
CA THR A 102 0.99 10.60 3.09
C THR A 102 1.64 10.50 1.70
N ARG A 103 2.84 9.91 1.65
CA ARG A 103 3.63 9.75 0.42
C ARG A 103 4.07 8.31 0.25
N ILE A 104 3.83 7.78 -0.95
CA ILE A 104 4.31 6.45 -1.38
C ILE A 104 5.30 6.70 -2.52
N LYS A 105 6.59 6.50 -2.27
CA LYS A 105 7.60 6.92 -3.25
C LYS A 105 8.85 6.05 -3.28
N GLU A 106 9.47 5.99 -4.46
CA GLU A 106 10.74 5.32 -4.62
C GLU A 106 10.70 3.83 -4.18
N ASN A 107 9.52 3.18 -4.22
CA ASN A 107 9.41 1.75 -3.93
C ASN A 107 9.57 0.96 -5.23
N TRP A 108 10.10 -0.24 -5.12
CA TRP A 108 10.17 -1.19 -6.21
C TRP A 108 9.22 -2.36 -5.97
N MET A 109 8.30 -2.56 -6.90
CA MET A 109 7.29 -3.62 -6.86
C MET A 109 7.41 -4.47 -8.11
N HIS A 110 7.62 -5.79 -7.93
CA HIS A 110 7.96 -6.65 -9.06
C HIS A 110 7.64 -8.13 -8.85
N ASP A 111 7.73 -8.91 -9.94
CA ASP A 111 7.59 -10.36 -9.95
C ASP A 111 6.31 -10.87 -9.27
N PHE A 112 5.18 -10.32 -9.64
CA PHE A 112 3.87 -10.86 -9.26
C PHE A 112 2.80 -10.51 -10.29
N GLY A 113 1.73 -11.26 -10.26
CA GLY A 113 0.61 -11.08 -11.17
C GLY A 113 -0.67 -11.63 -10.56
N ARG A 114 -1.69 -11.76 -11.41
CA ARG A 114 -2.94 -12.35 -10.99
C ARG A 114 -2.79 -13.87 -10.89
N SER A 115 -3.05 -14.42 -9.72
CA SER A 115 -3.10 -15.84 -9.48
C SER A 115 -4.22 -16.51 -10.32
N GLU A 116 -4.04 -17.77 -10.71
CA GLU A 116 -5.09 -18.59 -11.31
C GLU A 116 -6.28 -18.85 -10.37
N TRP A 117 -6.07 -18.67 -9.08
CA TRP A 117 -7.08 -18.82 -8.03
C TRP A 117 -7.80 -17.52 -7.68
N ALA A 118 -7.33 -16.40 -8.24
CA ALA A 118 -7.91 -15.09 -8.00
C ALA A 118 -9.30 -14.99 -8.67
N ASP A 119 -10.23 -14.39 -7.98
CA ASP A 119 -11.57 -14.08 -8.50
C ASP A 119 -11.50 -12.86 -9.45
N ASN A 120 -12.49 -11.99 -9.46
CA ASN A 120 -12.57 -10.88 -10.42
C ASN A 120 -12.21 -9.49 -9.83
N PHE A 121 -11.70 -9.46 -8.60
CA PHE A 121 -11.29 -8.20 -7.98
C PHE A 121 -9.89 -7.76 -8.42
N PRO A 122 -9.57 -6.47 -8.32
CA PRO A 122 -8.29 -5.95 -8.78
C PRO A 122 -7.07 -6.54 -8.07
N VAL A 123 -5.99 -6.72 -8.85
CA VAL A 123 -4.64 -6.96 -8.33
C VAL A 123 -3.73 -5.90 -8.95
N ASN A 124 -2.98 -5.16 -8.15
CA ASN A 124 -2.24 -4.01 -8.62
C ASN A 124 -0.86 -3.86 -7.95
N GLY A 125 0.01 -3.09 -8.55
CA GLY A 125 1.24 -2.65 -7.88
C GLY A 125 0.90 -1.81 -6.65
N ILE A 126 0.20 -0.70 -6.85
CA ILE A 126 -0.39 0.11 -5.78
C ILE A 126 -1.89 0.21 -6.00
N PHE A 127 -2.67 -0.15 -5.01
CA PHE A 127 -4.12 -0.07 -5.07
C PHE A 127 -4.64 0.95 -4.05
N LEU A 128 -5.08 2.09 -4.58
CA LEU A 128 -5.74 3.14 -3.80
C LEU A 128 -7.24 2.84 -3.81
N ASP A 129 -7.69 2.09 -2.81
CA ASP A 129 -9.08 1.65 -2.72
C ASP A 129 -9.88 2.56 -1.79
N ASN A 130 -11.10 2.26 -1.64
CA ASN A 130 -12.17 2.92 -0.86
C ASN A 130 -11.76 4.13 -0.01
N ASN A 131 -12.10 5.31 -0.52
CA ASN A 131 -11.80 6.59 0.11
C ASN A 131 -10.32 6.89 0.35
N SER A 132 -9.40 6.18 -0.30
CA SER A 132 -8.01 6.61 -0.32
C SER A 132 -7.92 8.01 -0.91
N GLY A 133 -7.38 8.95 -0.14
CA GLY A 133 -7.34 10.33 -0.61
C GLY A 133 -6.23 11.15 0.02
N TYR A 134 -5.85 12.23 -0.68
CA TYR A 134 -4.78 13.15 -0.32
C TYR A 134 -3.41 12.46 -0.18
N ILE A 135 -3.19 11.39 -0.95
CA ILE A 135 -1.96 10.61 -1.00
C ILE A 135 -1.16 11.03 -2.23
N ARG A 136 0.13 11.22 -2.08
CA ARG A 136 1.03 11.39 -3.22
C ARG A 136 1.77 10.09 -3.51
N VAL A 137 1.62 9.59 -4.73
CA VAL A 137 2.32 8.41 -5.24
C VAL A 137 3.29 8.88 -6.32
N GLN A 138 4.60 8.74 -6.09
CA GLN A 138 5.60 9.29 -7.00
C GLN A 138 6.86 8.43 -7.06
N ASP A 139 7.54 8.47 -8.19
CA ASP A 139 8.87 7.87 -8.40
C ASP A 139 8.95 6.38 -8.04
N ASN A 140 7.82 5.64 -8.12
CA ASN A 140 7.83 4.20 -7.88
C ASN A 140 8.17 3.44 -9.16
N VAL A 141 8.81 2.30 -9.01
CA VAL A 141 9.20 1.42 -10.10
C VAL A 141 8.39 0.14 -10.08
N PHE A 142 7.92 -0.27 -11.25
CA PHE A 142 7.14 -1.48 -11.44
C PHE A 142 7.78 -2.30 -12.57
N THR A 143 8.21 -3.52 -12.27
CA THR A 143 8.76 -4.44 -13.27
C THR A 143 8.14 -5.82 -13.12
N ASP A 144 8.06 -6.54 -14.23
CA ASP A 144 7.62 -7.93 -14.23
C ASP A 144 6.28 -8.15 -13.49
N LEU A 145 5.32 -7.25 -13.73
CA LEU A 145 3.94 -7.38 -13.29
C LEU A 145 3.14 -8.05 -14.40
N ASP A 146 2.71 -9.28 -14.17
CA ASP A 146 1.94 -10.03 -15.13
C ASP A 146 0.44 -9.79 -14.96
N THR A 147 -0.22 -9.33 -16.03
CA THR A 147 -1.67 -9.15 -16.13
C THR A 147 -2.31 -8.18 -15.12
N VAL A 148 -1.53 -7.30 -14.52
CA VAL A 148 -2.03 -6.36 -13.50
C VAL A 148 -1.65 -4.91 -13.81
N ASP A 149 -2.50 -3.98 -13.39
CA ASP A 149 -2.22 -2.56 -13.50
C ASP A 149 -1.17 -2.14 -12.45
N ARG A 150 -0.34 -1.17 -12.79
CA ARG A 150 0.68 -0.65 -11.87
C ARG A 150 0.05 0.08 -10.71
N ILE A 151 -0.85 1.00 -11.01
CA ILE A 151 -1.55 1.81 -10.02
C ILE A 151 -3.03 1.81 -10.37
N LYS A 152 -3.85 1.54 -9.38
CA LYS A 152 -5.31 1.64 -9.50
C LYS A 152 -5.86 2.56 -8.44
N GLU A 153 -6.71 3.48 -8.86
CA GLU A 153 -7.62 4.19 -7.99
C GLU A 153 -9.01 3.61 -8.18
N GLN A 154 -9.62 3.14 -7.12
CA GLN A 154 -10.94 2.53 -7.18
C GLN A 154 -11.88 3.14 -6.16
N CYS A 155 -13.10 3.35 -6.60
CA CYS A 155 -14.22 3.73 -5.75
C CYS A 155 -15.23 2.61 -5.74
N ALA A 156 -15.60 2.14 -4.57
CA ALA A 156 -16.69 1.17 -4.40
C ALA A 156 -17.95 1.88 -3.88
N GLY A 157 -19.07 1.66 -4.56
CA GLY A 157 -20.32 2.28 -4.20
C GLY A 157 -20.28 3.81 -4.29
N ASN A 158 -20.57 4.49 -3.20
CA ASN A 158 -20.51 5.95 -3.09
C ASN A 158 -19.14 6.48 -2.63
N ALA A 159 -18.19 5.61 -2.41
CA ALA A 159 -16.84 5.98 -2.00
C ALA A 159 -16.08 6.56 -3.20
N THR A 160 -15.32 7.61 -2.99
CA THR A 160 -14.48 8.24 -4.01
C THR A 160 -13.05 8.32 -3.49
N THR A 161 -12.09 7.92 -4.31
CA THR A 161 -10.71 8.35 -4.10
C THR A 161 -10.64 9.85 -4.35
N ARG A 162 -9.86 10.58 -3.56
CA ARG A 162 -9.86 12.04 -3.61
C ARG A 162 -8.46 12.61 -3.66
N ASP A 163 -8.29 13.56 -4.59
CA ASP A 163 -7.15 14.47 -4.62
C ASP A 163 -5.78 13.77 -4.46
N ASN A 164 -5.66 12.54 -5.01
CA ASN A 164 -4.39 11.84 -5.07
C ASN A 164 -3.56 12.41 -6.22
N ILE A 165 -2.25 12.40 -6.04
CA ILE A 165 -1.29 12.85 -7.06
C ILE A 165 -0.46 11.64 -7.48
N LEU A 166 -0.59 11.24 -8.75
CA LEU A 166 0.17 10.15 -9.35
C LEU A 166 1.23 10.73 -10.28
N ASP A 167 2.48 10.72 -9.87
CA ASP A 167 3.55 11.45 -10.52
C ASP A 167 4.78 10.57 -10.78
N ASN A 168 5.34 10.66 -11.97
CA ASN A 168 6.60 10.04 -12.37
C ASN A 168 6.78 8.55 -11.99
N ASN A 169 5.71 7.76 -12.04
CA ASN A 169 5.77 6.34 -11.75
C ASN A 169 6.09 5.56 -13.03
N ASN A 170 7.21 4.82 -13.05
CA ASN A 170 7.72 4.19 -14.26
C ASN A 170 8.02 2.70 -14.07
N SER A 171 7.75 1.91 -15.10
CA SER A 171 8.05 0.48 -15.15
C SER A 171 9.46 0.15 -15.67
N GLN A 172 10.21 1.13 -16.16
CA GLN A 172 11.48 0.89 -16.86
C GLN A 172 12.68 1.63 -16.24
N ASN A 173 12.51 2.27 -15.10
CA ASN A 173 13.62 2.95 -14.44
C ASN A 173 14.51 1.93 -13.72
N THR A 174 15.60 1.53 -14.36
CA THR A 174 16.55 0.54 -13.84
C THR A 174 17.49 1.11 -12.77
N GLU A 175 17.46 2.41 -12.52
CA GLU A 175 18.39 3.09 -11.61
C GLU A 175 18.10 2.86 -10.12
N ILE A 176 16.96 2.25 -9.77
CA ILE A 176 16.59 1.95 -8.37
C ILE A 176 16.93 0.50 -7.99
N LYS A 177 17.54 -0.27 -8.88
CA LYS A 177 17.88 -1.69 -8.65
C LYS A 177 19.12 -1.91 -7.77
N GLU A 178 19.83 -0.87 -7.29
CA GLU A 178 21.00 -0.96 -6.42
C GLU A 178 20.78 -0.32 -5.04
#